data_c191c674e045f342a72480e11eb99d25
#
_entry.id   c191c674e045f342a72480e11eb99d25
#
_cell.length_a   1.000
_cell.length_b   1.000
_cell.length_c   1.000
_cell.angle_alpha   90.00
_cell.angle_beta   90.00
_cell.angle_gamma   90.00
#
_symmetry.space_group_name_H-M   'P 1'
#
loop_
_entity.id
_entity.type
_entity.pdbx_description
1 polymer ?
#
loop_
_entity_poly.entity_id
_entity_poly.type
_entity_poly.pdbx_seq_one_letter_code
_entity_poly.pdbx_strand_id
1 'polypeptide(L)'
;LYDYVRQNDIPIEKDDLNDTGLIGPEWTELTTSLGLLEAKRTALQPDFAALLVKYYQEAGLQPGDTVFIRMSGSFPGLGIASIAAANEMGLNVRVIASYGASMYGATRTALPIVRILDVARQAGLIEYDMLAASPGGDFDQGYNLIYPNSREVIFALAREAGLTMIDEGTIPASIQRRL
;
A
#
# COMPACT_ATOMS: atom_id res chain seq x y z
N LEU A 1 0.72 2.64 -14.17
CA LEU A 1 1.05 3.67 -13.18
C LEU A 1 1.92 4.78 -13.79
N TYR A 2 2.93 4.43 -14.58
CA TYR A 2 3.80 5.37 -15.30
C TYR A 2 3.00 6.45 -16.06
N ASP A 3 2.01 6.03 -16.87
CA ASP A 3 1.18 6.97 -17.64
C ASP A 3 0.36 7.89 -16.71
N TYR A 4 -0.18 7.34 -15.63
CA TYR A 4 -0.92 8.12 -14.63
C TYR A 4 -0.03 9.20 -13.99
N VAL A 5 1.18 8.84 -13.59
CA VAL A 5 2.15 9.75 -12.96
C VAL A 5 2.48 10.90 -13.90
N ARG A 6 2.72 10.63 -15.19
CA ARG A 6 3.02 11.65 -16.20
C ARG A 6 1.83 12.53 -16.54
N GLN A 7 0.63 11.95 -16.68
CA GLN A 7 -0.59 12.70 -16.99
C GLN A 7 -1.03 13.66 -15.87
N ASN A 8 -0.61 13.38 -14.64
CA ASN A 8 -0.93 14.18 -13.47
C ASN A 8 0.26 15.02 -12.96
N ASP A 9 1.33 15.15 -13.75
CA ASP A 9 2.53 15.93 -13.42
C ASP A 9 3.14 15.55 -12.05
N ILE A 10 3.03 14.27 -11.66
CA ILE A 10 3.61 13.76 -10.42
C ILE A 10 5.10 13.48 -10.66
N PRO A 11 6.01 14.10 -9.89
CA PRO A 11 7.45 13.89 -10.09
C PRO A 11 7.85 12.43 -9.86
N ILE A 12 8.66 11.88 -10.77
CA ILE A 12 9.31 10.58 -10.57
C ILE A 12 10.65 10.84 -9.88
N GLU A 13 10.92 10.10 -8.81
CA GLU A 13 12.16 10.23 -8.07
C GLU A 13 13.35 9.73 -8.90
N LYS A 14 14.48 10.43 -8.83
CA LYS A 14 15.74 10.00 -9.48
C LYS A 14 16.20 8.61 -9.07
N ASP A 15 15.74 8.16 -7.91
CA ASP A 15 16.06 6.86 -7.33
C ASP A 15 15.15 5.74 -7.85
N ASP A 16 14.09 6.07 -8.58
CA ASP A 16 13.20 5.13 -9.28
C ASP A 16 13.77 4.82 -10.67
N LEU A 17 14.79 3.96 -10.73
CA LEU A 17 15.59 3.70 -11.92
C LEU A 17 14.80 3.17 -13.14
N ASN A 18 13.61 2.64 -12.91
CA ASN A 18 12.75 2.08 -13.95
C ASN A 18 11.49 2.93 -14.18
N ASP A 19 11.45 4.15 -13.66
CA ASP A 19 10.31 5.07 -13.78
C ASP A 19 8.96 4.43 -13.40
N THR A 20 8.97 3.58 -12.38
CA THR A 20 7.77 2.81 -11.98
C THR A 20 6.70 3.66 -11.32
N GLY A 21 7.07 4.80 -10.73
CA GLY A 21 6.23 5.61 -9.86
C GLY A 21 6.03 5.00 -8.46
N LEU A 22 6.67 3.86 -8.15
CA LEU A 22 6.51 3.13 -6.89
C LEU A 22 7.59 3.44 -5.84
N ILE A 23 8.65 4.17 -6.24
CA ILE A 23 9.64 4.71 -5.32
C ILE A 23 9.27 6.16 -5.01
N GLY A 24 8.95 6.44 -3.77
CA GLY A 24 8.61 7.78 -3.30
C GLY A 24 9.78 8.52 -2.67
N PRO A 25 9.61 9.80 -2.30
CA PRO A 25 10.62 10.58 -1.62
C PRO A 25 10.94 10.03 -0.21
N GLU A 26 12.07 10.43 0.33
CA GLU A 26 12.51 10.04 1.67
C GLU A 26 11.55 10.55 2.76
N TRP A 27 11.23 11.83 2.72
CA TRP A 27 10.57 12.54 3.80
C TRP A 27 9.34 13.29 3.30
N THR A 28 8.19 12.89 3.78
CA THR A 28 6.90 13.56 3.59
C THR A 28 6.03 13.37 4.81
N GLU A 29 4.83 13.92 4.79
CA GLU A 29 3.83 13.70 5.83
C GLU A 29 3.40 12.22 5.97
N LEU A 30 3.65 11.40 4.96
CA LEU A 30 3.34 9.96 5.02
C LEU A 30 4.50 9.12 5.54
N THR A 31 5.69 9.71 5.76
CA THR A 31 6.86 8.95 6.17
C THR A 31 6.81 8.61 7.66
N THR A 32 6.92 7.32 7.98
CA THR A 32 6.85 6.79 9.36
C THR A 32 8.21 6.44 9.93
N SER A 33 9.14 6.00 9.11
CA SER A 33 10.43 5.46 9.56
C SER A 33 11.47 5.46 8.45
N LEU A 34 12.71 5.19 8.83
CA LEU A 34 13.79 4.95 7.89
C LEU A 34 13.47 3.74 7.00
N GLY A 35 13.97 3.76 5.77
CA GLY A 35 13.87 2.67 4.80
C GLY A 35 15.15 2.53 4.00
N LEU A 36 15.45 1.32 3.55
CA LEU A 36 16.57 1.04 2.68
C LEU A 36 16.09 1.06 1.22
N LEU A 37 16.62 1.96 0.42
CA LEU A 37 16.26 2.13 -1.00
C LEU A 37 16.41 0.81 -1.79
N GLU A 38 17.52 0.09 -1.58
CA GLU A 38 17.74 -1.19 -2.27
C GLU A 38 16.68 -2.26 -1.94
N ALA A 39 16.19 -2.29 -0.70
CA ALA A 39 15.07 -3.17 -0.34
C ALA A 39 13.79 -2.78 -1.06
N LYS A 40 13.55 -1.46 -1.27
CA LYS A 40 12.40 -0.99 -2.04
C LYS A 40 12.50 -1.39 -3.51
N ARG A 41 13.68 -1.17 -4.13
CA ARG A 41 13.95 -1.59 -5.52
C ARG A 41 13.81 -3.10 -5.70
N THR A 42 14.34 -3.89 -4.77
CA THR A 42 14.18 -5.35 -4.78
C THR A 42 12.71 -5.74 -4.74
N ALA A 43 11.92 -5.10 -3.89
CA ALA A 43 10.49 -5.37 -3.74
C ALA A 43 9.63 -5.02 -4.97
N LEU A 44 10.20 -4.35 -5.98
CA LEU A 44 9.53 -4.08 -7.26
C LEU A 44 9.75 -5.18 -8.30
N GLN A 45 10.54 -6.22 -8.00
CA GLN A 45 10.78 -7.30 -8.95
C GLN A 45 9.48 -8.10 -9.19
N PRO A 46 9.05 -8.29 -10.45
CA PRO A 46 7.80 -8.97 -10.77
C PRO A 46 7.77 -10.43 -10.34
N ASP A 47 8.93 -11.07 -10.16
CA ASP A 47 9.06 -12.45 -9.70
C ASP A 47 8.43 -12.71 -8.33
N PHE A 48 8.24 -11.66 -7.51
CA PHE A 48 7.50 -11.79 -6.25
C PHE A 48 6.04 -12.23 -6.47
N ALA A 49 5.40 -11.87 -7.57
CA ALA A 49 4.05 -12.35 -7.86
C ALA A 49 4.03 -13.87 -8.07
N ALA A 50 5.01 -14.43 -8.80
CA ALA A 50 5.13 -15.87 -8.98
C ALA A 50 5.43 -16.61 -7.67
N LEU A 51 6.29 -16.03 -6.81
CA LEU A 51 6.57 -16.57 -5.49
C LEU A 51 5.30 -16.58 -4.60
N LEU A 52 4.49 -15.53 -4.67
CA LEU A 52 3.24 -15.45 -3.91
C LEU A 52 2.18 -16.43 -4.41
N VAL A 53 2.07 -16.68 -5.72
CA VAL A 53 1.25 -17.77 -6.26
C VAL A 53 1.66 -19.11 -5.65
N LYS A 54 2.97 -19.39 -5.61
CA LYS A 54 3.48 -20.62 -4.98
C LYS A 54 3.06 -20.71 -3.50
N TYR A 55 3.21 -19.63 -2.74
CA TYR A 55 2.84 -19.63 -1.31
C TYR A 55 1.34 -19.81 -1.09
N TYR A 56 0.50 -19.20 -1.92
CA TYR A 56 -0.96 -19.42 -1.86
C TYR A 56 -1.33 -20.87 -2.19
N GLN A 57 -0.67 -21.49 -3.16
CA GLN A 57 -0.85 -22.92 -3.47
C GLN A 57 -0.39 -23.81 -2.32
N GLU A 58 0.77 -23.55 -1.74
CA GLU A 58 1.29 -24.29 -0.57
C GLU A 58 0.39 -24.13 0.67
N ALA A 59 -0.30 -22.98 0.81
CA ALA A 59 -1.31 -22.77 1.84
C ALA A 59 -2.64 -23.51 1.56
N GLY A 60 -2.76 -24.14 0.40
CA GLY A 60 -3.94 -24.93 0.03
C GLY A 60 -5.13 -24.11 -0.47
N LEU A 61 -4.92 -22.83 -0.82
CA LEU A 61 -5.99 -21.96 -1.31
C LEU A 61 -6.53 -22.44 -2.66
N GLN A 62 -7.85 -22.35 -2.82
CA GLN A 62 -8.57 -22.76 -4.02
C GLN A 62 -9.31 -21.56 -4.65
N PRO A 63 -9.59 -21.58 -5.98
CA PRO A 63 -10.42 -20.57 -6.61
C PRO A 63 -11.75 -20.37 -5.85
N GLY A 64 -12.09 -19.10 -5.58
CA GLY A 64 -13.25 -18.69 -4.80
C GLY A 64 -12.99 -18.48 -3.31
N ASP A 65 -11.85 -18.92 -2.78
CA ASP A 65 -11.45 -18.60 -1.41
C ASP A 65 -11.22 -17.09 -1.24
N THR A 66 -11.37 -16.61 -0.01
CA THR A 66 -11.14 -15.21 0.32
C THR A 66 -9.80 -15.02 1.05
N VAL A 67 -8.97 -14.11 0.57
CA VAL A 67 -7.73 -13.70 1.23
C VAL A 67 -7.84 -12.27 1.74
N PHE A 68 -7.35 -12.04 2.95
CA PHE A 68 -7.25 -10.72 3.56
C PHE A 68 -5.80 -10.23 3.48
N ILE A 69 -5.56 -9.20 2.67
CA ILE A 69 -4.25 -8.59 2.51
C ILE A 69 -4.21 -7.32 3.35
N ARG A 70 -3.34 -7.32 4.35
CA ARG A 70 -3.03 -6.13 5.15
C ARG A 70 -1.67 -5.61 4.73
N MET A 71 -1.62 -4.37 4.29
CA MET A 71 -0.41 -3.77 3.77
C MET A 71 -0.20 -2.35 4.28
N SER A 72 1.01 -1.86 4.17
CA SER A 72 1.35 -0.45 4.36
C SER A 72 1.91 0.14 3.07
N GLY A 73 2.02 1.46 3.03
CA GLY A 73 2.69 2.14 1.94
C GLY A 73 4.19 1.81 1.80
N SER A 74 4.78 1.05 2.75
CA SER A 74 6.22 0.80 2.76
C SER A 74 6.74 -0.01 1.56
N PHE A 75 5.95 -0.96 1.06
CA PHE A 75 6.34 -1.83 -0.06
C PHE A 75 5.19 -1.97 -1.08
N PRO A 76 4.89 -0.90 -1.85
CA PRO A 76 3.74 -0.90 -2.76
C PRO A 76 3.84 -2.00 -3.82
N GLY A 77 5.04 -2.31 -4.32
CA GLY A 77 5.26 -3.38 -5.30
C GLY A 77 4.85 -4.76 -4.77
N LEU A 78 5.21 -5.10 -3.52
CA LEU A 78 4.77 -6.36 -2.90
C LEU A 78 3.26 -6.39 -2.67
N GLY A 79 2.65 -5.27 -2.33
CA GLY A 79 1.20 -5.14 -2.20
C GLY A 79 0.49 -5.47 -3.51
N ILE A 80 0.92 -4.85 -4.62
CA ILE A 80 0.39 -5.13 -5.96
C ILE A 80 0.63 -6.59 -6.35
N ALA A 81 1.84 -7.11 -6.14
CA ALA A 81 2.18 -8.49 -6.44
C ALA A 81 1.29 -9.49 -5.68
N SER A 82 0.98 -9.19 -4.40
CA SER A 82 0.11 -10.05 -3.59
C SER A 82 -1.32 -10.09 -4.12
N ILE A 83 -1.87 -8.96 -4.54
CA ILE A 83 -3.21 -8.90 -5.12
C ILE A 83 -3.22 -9.58 -6.48
N ALA A 84 -2.25 -9.29 -7.36
CA ALA A 84 -2.17 -9.89 -8.68
C ALA A 84 -2.04 -11.43 -8.61
N ALA A 85 -1.20 -11.94 -7.72
CA ALA A 85 -1.06 -13.38 -7.49
C ALA A 85 -2.37 -14.04 -7.03
N ALA A 86 -3.10 -13.37 -6.13
CA ALA A 86 -4.41 -13.85 -5.66
C ALA A 86 -5.45 -13.84 -6.79
N ASN A 87 -5.48 -12.78 -7.61
CA ASN A 87 -6.39 -12.69 -8.75
C ASN A 87 -6.09 -13.79 -9.80
N GLU A 88 -4.81 -14.06 -10.10
CA GLU A 88 -4.42 -15.14 -11.01
C GLU A 88 -4.91 -16.51 -10.53
N MET A 89 -5.00 -16.72 -9.23
CA MET A 89 -5.54 -17.94 -8.64
C MET A 89 -7.07 -17.94 -8.49
N GLY A 90 -7.77 -16.89 -8.94
CA GLY A 90 -9.21 -16.79 -8.79
C GLY A 90 -9.68 -16.58 -7.35
N LEU A 91 -8.85 -16.00 -6.48
CA LEU A 91 -9.19 -15.72 -5.08
C LEU A 91 -9.94 -14.38 -4.96
N ASN A 92 -10.84 -14.29 -3.99
CA ASN A 92 -11.49 -13.03 -3.60
C ASN A 92 -10.56 -12.24 -2.69
N VAL A 93 -10.17 -11.03 -3.09
CA VAL A 93 -9.19 -10.23 -2.37
C VAL A 93 -9.85 -9.12 -1.57
N ARG A 94 -9.57 -9.07 -0.26
CA ARG A 94 -9.99 -7.99 0.63
C ARG A 94 -8.78 -7.29 1.22
N VAL A 95 -8.76 -5.96 1.15
CA VAL A 95 -7.58 -5.15 1.49
C VAL A 95 -7.88 -4.19 2.63
N ILE A 96 -6.95 -4.10 3.57
CA ILE A 96 -6.81 -2.99 4.51
C ILE A 96 -5.41 -2.41 4.30
N ALA A 97 -5.32 -1.11 4.01
CA ALA A 97 -4.04 -0.45 3.76
C ALA A 97 -3.78 0.67 4.76
N SER A 98 -2.55 0.77 5.29
CA SER A 98 -2.13 1.94 6.06
C SER A 98 -1.43 2.96 5.17
N TYR A 99 -1.78 4.24 5.34
CA TYR A 99 -1.19 5.35 4.59
C TYR A 99 0.28 5.54 4.89
N GLY A 100 0.68 5.34 6.16
CA GLY A 100 2.06 5.47 6.59
C GLY A 100 3.00 4.51 5.87
N ALA A 101 4.16 5.02 5.50
CA ALA A 101 5.17 4.28 4.75
C ALA A 101 6.57 4.59 5.28
N SER A 102 7.47 3.63 5.29
CA SER A 102 8.88 3.93 5.46
C SER A 102 9.45 4.65 4.22
N MET A 103 10.56 5.37 4.38
CA MET A 103 11.24 6.09 3.30
C MET A 103 11.25 5.30 1.99
N TYR A 104 11.14 5.98 0.86
CA TYR A 104 11.12 5.41 -0.49
C TYR A 104 9.94 4.48 -0.80
N GLY A 105 8.97 4.34 0.11
CA GLY A 105 7.70 3.65 -0.16
C GLY A 105 6.70 4.56 -0.88
N ALA A 106 5.39 4.29 -0.72
CA ALA A 106 4.31 5.15 -1.22
C ALA A 106 4.16 6.41 -0.35
N THR A 107 5.22 7.19 -0.24
CA THR A 107 5.32 8.37 0.62
C THR A 107 4.81 9.66 -0.02
N ARG A 108 4.51 9.69 -1.33
CA ARG A 108 3.92 10.88 -1.97
C ARG A 108 2.48 11.10 -1.52
N THR A 109 2.14 12.29 -1.06
CA THR A 109 0.75 12.65 -0.73
C THR A 109 -0.16 12.64 -1.96
N ALA A 110 0.35 13.00 -3.13
CA ALA A 110 -0.38 12.91 -4.39
C ALA A 110 -0.57 11.46 -4.91
N LEU A 111 0.23 10.52 -4.41
CA LEU A 111 0.22 9.11 -4.85
C LEU A 111 0.44 8.16 -3.66
N PRO A 112 -0.43 8.18 -2.63
CA PRO A 112 -0.35 7.25 -1.52
C PRO A 112 -0.72 5.82 -1.96
N ILE A 113 -0.46 4.82 -1.11
CA ILE A 113 -0.72 3.41 -1.42
C ILE A 113 -2.16 3.16 -1.93
N VAL A 114 -3.14 3.80 -1.33
CA VAL A 114 -4.54 3.68 -1.73
C VAL A 114 -4.76 4.15 -3.17
N ARG A 115 -4.16 5.28 -3.54
CA ARG A 115 -4.24 5.81 -4.92
C ARG A 115 -3.49 4.92 -5.91
N ILE A 116 -2.33 4.39 -5.54
CA ILE A 116 -1.57 3.44 -6.36
C ILE A 116 -2.42 2.21 -6.69
N LEU A 117 -3.06 1.63 -5.68
CA LEU A 117 -3.94 0.47 -5.87
C LEU A 117 -5.16 0.80 -6.72
N ASP A 118 -5.78 1.96 -6.50
CA ASP A 118 -6.95 2.40 -7.26
C ASP A 118 -6.62 2.61 -8.75
N VAL A 119 -5.48 3.23 -9.06
CA VAL A 119 -4.99 3.39 -10.45
C VAL A 119 -4.76 2.03 -11.11
N ALA A 120 -4.16 1.07 -10.40
CA ALA A 120 -3.95 -0.28 -10.94
C ALA A 120 -5.28 -1.02 -11.17
N ARG A 121 -6.26 -0.86 -10.28
CA ARG A 121 -7.60 -1.43 -10.42
C ARG A 121 -8.35 -0.79 -11.58
N GLN A 122 -8.34 0.53 -11.72
CA GLN A 122 -8.99 1.23 -12.84
C GLN A 122 -8.40 0.85 -14.19
N ALA A 123 -7.12 0.49 -14.22
CA ALA A 123 -6.46 -0.04 -15.42
C ALA A 123 -6.76 -1.53 -15.69
N GLY A 124 -7.57 -2.18 -14.86
CA GLY A 124 -7.92 -3.61 -15.00
C GLY A 124 -6.76 -4.57 -14.72
N LEU A 125 -5.74 -4.12 -13.97
CA LEU A 125 -4.56 -4.93 -13.67
C LEU A 125 -4.71 -5.77 -12.40
N ILE A 126 -5.53 -5.31 -11.47
CA ILE A 126 -5.84 -5.98 -10.20
C ILE A 126 -7.29 -5.75 -9.80
N GLU A 127 -7.85 -6.72 -9.07
CA GLU A 127 -9.19 -6.64 -8.50
C GLU A 127 -9.15 -6.88 -7.00
N TYR A 128 -9.84 -6.05 -6.22
CA TYR A 128 -9.91 -6.16 -4.77
C TYR A 128 -11.06 -5.34 -4.18
N ASP A 129 -11.50 -5.70 -2.98
CA ASP A 129 -12.38 -4.90 -2.14
C ASP A 129 -11.55 -4.15 -1.08
N MET A 130 -11.51 -2.81 -1.15
CA MET A 130 -10.91 -2.00 -0.07
C MET A 130 -11.90 -1.88 1.08
N LEU A 131 -11.59 -2.53 2.19
CA LEU A 131 -12.47 -2.54 3.37
C LEU A 131 -12.30 -1.29 4.23
N ALA A 132 -11.07 -0.90 4.44
CA ALA A 132 -10.71 0.24 5.29
C ALA A 132 -9.28 0.68 5.05
N ALA A 133 -8.93 1.84 5.60
CA ALA A 133 -7.55 2.28 5.73
C ALA A 133 -7.19 2.52 7.20
N SER A 134 -5.91 2.67 7.50
CA SER A 134 -5.42 3.07 8.81
C SER A 134 -4.29 4.08 8.70
N PRO A 135 -3.97 4.81 9.76
CA PRO A 135 -2.95 5.85 9.69
C PRO A 135 -1.54 5.33 9.41
N GLY A 136 -1.18 4.16 9.95
CA GLY A 136 0.21 3.72 10.01
C GLY A 136 0.95 4.38 11.18
N GLY A 137 2.29 4.32 11.15
CA GLY A 137 3.11 4.81 12.26
C GLY A 137 3.05 3.89 13.48
N ASP A 138 3.51 4.42 14.62
CA ASP A 138 3.54 3.64 15.86
C ASP A 138 2.13 3.19 16.26
N PHE A 139 2.04 1.91 16.56
CA PHE A 139 0.79 1.23 16.93
C PHE A 139 -0.36 1.39 15.91
N ASP A 140 -0.01 1.79 14.67
CA ASP A 140 -0.97 2.06 13.60
C ASP A 140 -1.98 3.19 13.92
N GLN A 141 -1.56 4.15 14.70
CA GLN A 141 -2.38 5.27 15.20
C GLN A 141 -1.96 6.64 14.65
N GLY A 142 -0.99 6.69 13.73
CA GLY A 142 -0.47 7.95 13.18
C GLY A 142 0.35 8.74 14.18
N TYR A 143 0.95 8.08 15.17
CA TYR A 143 1.90 8.71 16.08
C TYR A 143 3.34 8.52 15.60
N ASN A 144 4.23 9.40 16.07
CA ASN A 144 5.66 9.45 15.71
C ASN A 144 5.92 9.52 14.19
N LEU A 145 4.99 10.14 13.46
CA LEU A 145 5.22 10.53 12.08
C LEU A 145 6.17 11.74 12.04
N ILE A 146 6.89 11.87 10.92
CA ILE A 146 8.01 12.83 10.81
C ILE A 146 7.55 14.29 10.97
N TYR A 147 6.36 14.62 10.46
CA TYR A 147 5.84 15.99 10.49
C TYR A 147 4.65 16.11 11.46
N PRO A 148 4.52 17.23 12.17
CA PRO A 148 3.42 17.45 13.12
C PRO A 148 2.03 17.36 12.49
N ASN A 149 1.89 17.74 11.21
CA ASN A 149 0.64 17.71 10.45
C ASN A 149 0.36 16.37 9.75
N SER A 150 1.26 15.38 9.84
CA SER A 150 1.14 14.10 9.14
C SER A 150 -0.20 13.42 9.36
N ARG A 151 -0.65 13.35 10.60
CA ARG A 151 -1.93 12.71 10.94
C ARG A 151 -3.11 13.43 10.27
N GLU A 152 -3.13 14.77 10.27
CA GLU A 152 -4.16 15.57 9.61
C GLU A 152 -4.20 15.31 8.10
N VAL A 153 -3.04 15.31 7.46
CA VAL A 153 -2.90 15.01 6.02
C VAL A 153 -3.42 13.61 5.70
N ILE A 154 -3.04 12.59 6.47
CA ILE A 154 -3.51 11.21 6.28
C ILE A 154 -5.04 11.13 6.36
N PHE A 155 -5.65 11.75 7.37
CA PHE A 155 -7.10 11.73 7.51
C PHE A 155 -7.82 12.53 6.42
N ALA A 156 -7.21 13.59 5.90
CA ALA A 156 -7.74 14.31 4.75
C ALA A 156 -7.73 13.43 3.49
N LEU A 157 -6.63 12.74 3.20
CA LEU A 157 -6.51 11.81 2.08
C LEU A 157 -7.51 10.66 2.16
N ALA A 158 -7.75 10.11 3.36
CA ALA A 158 -8.72 9.04 3.55
C ALA A 158 -10.15 9.51 3.32
N ARG A 159 -10.51 10.71 3.79
CA ARG A 159 -11.82 11.35 3.53
C ARG A 159 -12.03 11.60 2.04
N GLU A 160 -11.01 12.11 1.35
CA GLU A 160 -11.07 12.33 -0.10
C GLU A 160 -11.30 11.02 -0.86
N ALA A 161 -10.68 9.93 -0.42
CA ALA A 161 -10.86 8.61 -0.99
C ALA A 161 -12.17 7.91 -0.56
N GLY A 162 -12.95 8.52 0.33
CA GLY A 162 -14.21 7.93 0.84
C GLY A 162 -14.01 6.69 1.71
N LEU A 163 -12.84 6.53 2.34
CA LEU A 163 -12.49 5.33 3.09
C LEU A 163 -12.81 5.45 4.57
N THR A 164 -13.27 4.34 5.15
CA THR A 164 -13.35 4.18 6.60
C THR A 164 -11.95 4.08 7.19
N MET A 165 -11.66 4.91 8.21
CA MET A 165 -10.40 4.84 8.94
C MET A 165 -10.53 3.95 10.16
N ILE A 166 -9.59 3.00 10.31
CA ILE A 166 -9.37 2.26 11.54
C ILE A 166 -8.40 3.09 12.38
N ASP A 167 -8.90 3.69 13.44
CA ASP A 167 -8.17 4.61 14.31
C ASP A 167 -8.60 4.36 15.76
N GLU A 168 -8.15 3.24 16.27
CA GLU A 168 -8.51 2.78 17.62
C GLU A 168 -7.45 3.21 18.64
N GLY A 169 -7.86 3.60 19.84
CA GLY A 169 -6.96 4.07 20.89
C GLY A 169 -5.99 3.04 21.46
N THR A 170 -6.15 1.75 21.12
CA THR A 170 -5.29 0.66 21.59
C THR A 170 -5.07 -0.39 20.51
N ILE A 171 -3.94 -1.12 20.59
CA ILE A 171 -3.67 -2.23 19.68
C ILE A 171 -4.76 -3.33 19.76
N PRO A 172 -5.21 -3.79 20.95
CA PRO A 172 -6.28 -4.78 21.01
C PRO A 172 -7.57 -4.34 20.31
N ALA A 173 -7.99 -3.09 20.51
CA ALA A 173 -9.16 -2.53 19.82
C ALA A 173 -8.96 -2.48 18.30
N SER A 174 -7.76 -2.08 17.84
CA SER A 174 -7.39 -2.06 16.42
C SER A 174 -7.42 -3.46 15.80
N ILE A 175 -6.94 -4.48 16.53
CA ILE A 175 -7.03 -5.88 16.08
C ILE A 175 -8.49 -6.30 15.98
N GLN A 176 -9.28 -6.07 17.02
CA GLN A 176 -10.70 -6.43 17.04
C GLN A 176 -11.49 -5.77 15.91
N ARG A 177 -11.16 -4.53 15.56
CA ARG A 177 -11.81 -3.80 14.46
C ARG A 177 -11.50 -4.39 13.09
N ARG A 178 -10.41 -5.14 12.95
CA ARG A 178 -9.96 -5.77 11.71
C ARG A 178 -10.41 -7.22 11.53
N LEU A 179 -10.98 -7.83 12.57
CA LEU A 179 -11.56 -9.17 12.56
C LEU A 179 -13.05 -9.11 12.20
#